data_fe4ca1969a1985ba9a8448e39e960173
#
_entry.id   fe4ca1969a1985ba9a8448e39e960173
#
_cell.length_a   1.000
_cell.length_b   1.000
_cell.length_c   1.000
_cell.angle_alpha   90.00
_cell.angle_beta   90.00
_cell.angle_gamma   90.00
#
_symmetry.space_group_name_H-M   'P 1'
#
loop_
_entity.id
_entity.type
_entity.pdbx_description
1 polymer ?
#
loop_
_entity_poly.entity_id
_entity_poly.type
_entity_poly.pdbx_seq_one_letter_code
_entity_poly.pdbx_strand_id
1 'polypeptide(L)'
;MPYFKPSDPAREKELVLCLEKNRANDLISHIYLMIDDDAAVDQSDGRVTVLRMDRRPTYEDWTRLSEAYCPKDISVLANADIYFDETLSLLEPVFDADPTGFVALSRHELSGNETSLHPNPHWSQDTWAYWPAHASNPDRDRCLNFPLGVPRCDNKVAYTFAVYGHAIYNPCREVRSIHVHETGLRTYDKKGDLRIVGGTAMVHASEGLTDPAALDIEVWPVRSTHFRDAKINKSLERWASERGTSLPPVRPIEPGAVDAPLRAKAQSAIWVETAPLAVPSRDGDLYVDRNIVAYDAHWQHPAITEQHAFSQIRLLAMRGGNAAYLGFPWATLIDVSNHNKGDTERLSALQSGLESAARAVSGYKQVITVCQHIHMLNFPELFEAAGVTDVFWSHATHGRIRFGDDRGLAIHPFPLYPVQIPEGPEIPIEERPYLFSFVGAKATPIYLTQSRTFLIEELAEHPRGLVQDRETWHYNKIVYDHQVLARAQSSAGLIDKNASEEFKQVMAQTQFALCPSGTGPNSIRLWETICSGAIPVVLADTYKAPGSQSIWEQAVIQCGEDRQSISQLPGRLEAIAADTEALRRRRAALKILAARYGRTNFVPDVLKALQSA
;
A
#
# COMPACT_ATOMS: atom_id res chain seq x y z
N MET A 1 -3.50 -15.65 8.78
CA MET A 1 -2.80 -16.89 8.38
C MET A 1 -2.93 -17.10 6.89
N PRO A 2 -1.93 -17.66 6.16
CA PRO A 2 -2.12 -18.11 4.78
C PRO A 2 -3.05 -19.31 4.78
N TYR A 3 -3.98 -19.37 3.83
CA TYR A 3 -4.92 -20.49 3.69
C TYR A 3 -5.07 -20.84 2.20
N PHE A 4 -5.29 -22.10 1.89
CA PHE A 4 -5.34 -22.58 0.51
C PHE A 4 -6.20 -23.83 0.40
N LYS A 5 -6.61 -24.18 -0.83
CA LYS A 5 -7.37 -25.41 -1.13
C LYS A 5 -6.41 -26.53 -1.50
N PRO A 6 -6.20 -27.53 -0.63
CA PRO A 6 -5.38 -28.69 -0.98
C PRO A 6 -6.06 -29.53 -2.06
N SER A 7 -5.25 -30.21 -2.89
CA SER A 7 -5.76 -31.21 -3.84
C SER A 7 -6.15 -32.52 -3.17
N ASP A 8 -5.63 -32.78 -1.96
CA ASP A 8 -5.91 -33.99 -1.19
C ASP A 8 -6.99 -33.73 -0.14
N PRO A 9 -8.09 -34.51 -0.13
CA PRO A 9 -9.19 -34.33 0.83
C PRO A 9 -8.82 -34.60 2.30
N ALA A 10 -7.81 -35.41 2.56
CA ALA A 10 -7.35 -35.66 3.95
C ALA A 10 -6.59 -34.43 4.45
N ARG A 11 -5.77 -33.81 3.59
CA ARG A 11 -5.09 -32.56 3.91
C ARG A 11 -6.07 -31.41 4.11
N GLU A 12 -7.14 -31.34 3.33
CA GLU A 12 -8.19 -30.35 3.50
C GLU A 12 -8.85 -30.46 4.89
N LYS A 13 -9.11 -31.68 5.37
CA LYS A 13 -9.65 -31.91 6.72
C LYS A 13 -8.71 -31.42 7.83
N GLU A 14 -7.40 -31.58 7.67
CA GLU A 14 -6.41 -31.08 8.62
C GLU A 14 -6.49 -29.54 8.72
N LEU A 15 -6.53 -28.83 7.57
CA LEU A 15 -6.61 -27.38 7.56
C LEU A 15 -7.94 -26.85 8.12
N VAL A 16 -9.06 -27.49 7.78
CA VAL A 16 -10.38 -27.16 8.33
C VAL A 16 -10.39 -27.39 9.85
N LEU A 17 -9.84 -28.51 10.34
CA LEU A 17 -9.75 -28.77 11.78
C LEU A 17 -8.97 -27.66 12.51
N CYS A 18 -7.83 -27.23 11.98
CA CYS A 18 -7.04 -26.16 12.59
C CYS A 18 -7.79 -24.82 12.59
N LEU A 19 -8.45 -24.49 11.48
CA LEU A 19 -9.24 -23.26 11.39
C LEU A 19 -10.41 -23.27 12.40
N GLU A 20 -11.17 -24.36 12.50
CA GLU A 20 -12.28 -24.48 13.45
C GLU A 20 -11.84 -24.47 14.91
N LYS A 21 -10.70 -25.07 15.24
CA LYS A 21 -10.08 -24.99 16.55
C LYS A 21 -9.71 -23.55 16.93
N ASN A 22 -9.06 -22.84 16.01
CA ASN A 22 -8.70 -21.43 16.21
C ASN A 22 -9.94 -20.53 16.28
N ARG A 23 -10.96 -20.82 15.50
CA ARG A 23 -12.24 -20.12 15.50
C ARG A 23 -13.02 -20.29 16.81
N ALA A 24 -12.90 -21.46 17.44
CA ALA A 24 -13.51 -21.75 18.73
C ALA A 24 -12.68 -21.24 19.93
N ASN A 25 -11.48 -20.74 19.72
CA ASN A 25 -10.62 -20.26 20.79
C ASN A 25 -10.96 -18.81 21.16
N ASP A 26 -11.42 -18.57 22.38
CA ASP A 26 -11.84 -17.25 22.87
C ASP A 26 -10.68 -16.25 23.04
N LEU A 27 -9.45 -16.71 23.07
CA LEU A 27 -8.24 -15.87 23.10
C LEU A 27 -7.94 -15.23 21.73
N ILE A 28 -8.56 -15.71 20.67
CA ILE A 28 -8.39 -15.18 19.31
C ILE A 28 -9.59 -14.27 19.01
N SER A 29 -9.38 -12.97 18.97
CA SER A 29 -10.43 -11.99 18.71
C SER A 29 -10.93 -12.04 17.26
N HIS A 30 -10.03 -12.25 16.28
CA HIS A 30 -10.38 -12.29 14.87
C HIS A 30 -9.33 -13.05 14.03
N ILE A 31 -9.76 -13.69 12.95
CA ILE A 31 -8.91 -14.47 12.05
C ILE A 31 -8.95 -13.84 10.66
N TYR A 32 -7.77 -13.43 10.14
CA TYR A 32 -7.60 -12.98 8.76
C TYR A 32 -6.95 -14.07 7.93
N LEU A 33 -7.62 -14.54 6.88
CA LEU A 33 -7.12 -15.58 5.97
C LEU A 33 -6.61 -14.95 4.69
N MET A 34 -5.33 -15.08 4.41
CA MET A 34 -4.71 -14.66 3.15
C MET A 34 -4.79 -15.82 2.16
N ILE A 35 -5.59 -15.67 1.10
CA ILE A 35 -5.90 -16.75 0.14
C ILE A 35 -5.56 -16.29 -1.28
N ASP A 36 -4.70 -17.04 -1.97
CA ASP A 36 -4.24 -16.78 -3.34
C ASP A 36 -4.80 -17.77 -4.38
N ASP A 37 -5.77 -18.60 -3.98
CA ASP A 37 -6.46 -19.57 -4.82
C ASP A 37 -8.00 -19.47 -4.67
N ASP A 38 -8.73 -20.50 -5.10
CA ASP A 38 -10.20 -20.58 -5.07
C ASP A 38 -10.78 -21.19 -3.77
N ALA A 39 -9.97 -21.33 -2.70
CA ALA A 39 -10.47 -21.82 -1.43
C ALA A 39 -11.63 -21.00 -0.90
N ALA A 40 -12.73 -21.68 -0.54
CA ALA A 40 -13.89 -21.05 0.06
C ALA A 40 -13.92 -21.34 1.57
N VAL A 41 -14.20 -20.31 2.37
CA VAL A 41 -14.27 -20.42 3.82
C VAL A 41 -15.56 -19.76 4.31
N ASP A 42 -16.27 -20.43 5.21
CA ASP A 42 -17.44 -19.87 5.87
C ASP A 42 -17.03 -18.72 6.82
N GLN A 43 -17.62 -17.54 6.60
CA GLN A 43 -17.38 -16.33 7.38
C GLN A 43 -18.62 -15.90 8.18
N SER A 44 -19.60 -16.79 8.33
CA SER A 44 -20.95 -16.47 8.83
C SER A 44 -21.01 -15.96 10.27
N ASP A 45 -20.04 -16.31 11.10
CA ASP A 45 -19.96 -15.89 12.51
C ASP A 45 -19.29 -14.51 12.70
N GLY A 46 -18.76 -13.91 11.63
CA GLY A 46 -18.08 -12.63 11.69
C GLY A 46 -16.70 -12.65 12.35
N ARG A 47 -16.20 -13.82 12.78
CA ARG A 47 -14.85 -13.99 13.37
C ARG A 47 -13.74 -14.20 12.35
N VAL A 48 -14.11 -14.50 11.10
CA VAL A 48 -13.18 -14.78 10.02
C VAL A 48 -13.36 -13.75 8.91
N THR A 49 -12.26 -13.19 8.42
CA THR A 49 -12.22 -12.35 7.22
C THR A 49 -11.28 -12.96 6.20
N VAL A 50 -11.77 -13.21 5.00
CA VAL A 50 -10.96 -13.70 3.87
C VAL A 50 -10.36 -12.51 3.13
N LEU A 51 -9.04 -12.54 2.98
CA LEU A 51 -8.24 -11.60 2.22
C LEU A 51 -7.78 -12.29 0.93
N ARG A 52 -8.41 -11.96 -0.20
CA ARG A 52 -8.00 -12.50 -1.50
C ARG A 52 -6.75 -11.81 -2.00
N MET A 53 -5.85 -12.60 -2.54
CA MET A 53 -4.57 -12.15 -3.07
C MET A 53 -4.38 -12.70 -4.47
N ASP A 54 -3.74 -11.93 -5.35
CA ASP A 54 -3.41 -12.34 -6.72
C ASP A 54 -2.06 -13.08 -6.80
N ARG A 55 -1.38 -13.23 -5.67
CA ARG A 55 -0.11 -13.93 -5.50
C ARG A 55 0.00 -14.56 -4.13
N ARG A 56 0.97 -15.44 -4.00
CA ARG A 56 1.31 -16.03 -2.69
C ARG A 56 1.63 -14.94 -1.65
N PRO A 57 1.02 -15.00 -0.45
CA PRO A 57 1.27 -14.05 0.63
C PRO A 57 2.74 -13.99 1.03
N THR A 58 3.19 -12.79 1.44
CA THR A 58 4.52 -12.53 1.98
C THR A 58 4.45 -12.15 3.45
N TYR A 59 5.60 -12.14 4.15
CA TYR A 59 5.67 -11.61 5.51
C TYR A 59 5.47 -10.08 5.53
N GLU A 60 5.80 -9.35 4.45
CA GLU A 60 5.47 -7.92 4.31
C GLU A 60 3.95 -7.71 4.26
N ASP A 61 3.21 -8.60 3.61
CA ASP A 61 1.74 -8.53 3.61
C ASP A 61 1.19 -8.70 5.03
N TRP A 62 1.72 -9.66 5.80
CA TRP A 62 1.32 -9.84 7.19
C TRP A 62 1.56 -8.60 8.04
N THR A 63 2.77 -8.02 8.04
CA THR A 63 3.05 -6.82 8.85
C THR A 63 2.17 -5.65 8.46
N ARG A 64 1.98 -5.42 7.17
CA ARG A 64 1.10 -4.37 6.66
C ARG A 64 -0.37 -4.57 7.05
N LEU A 65 -0.87 -5.80 6.95
CA LEU A 65 -2.24 -6.13 7.36
C LEU A 65 -2.41 -6.01 8.87
N SER A 66 -1.41 -6.40 9.65
CA SER A 66 -1.41 -6.25 11.10
C SER A 66 -1.51 -4.78 11.53
N GLU A 67 -0.75 -3.91 10.90
CA GLU A 67 -0.83 -2.46 11.15
C GLU A 67 -2.17 -1.85 10.74
N ALA A 68 -2.79 -2.39 9.68
CA ALA A 68 -4.07 -1.89 9.18
C ALA A 68 -5.27 -2.38 10.01
N TYR A 69 -5.28 -3.63 10.44
CA TYR A 69 -6.46 -4.28 11.02
C TYR A 69 -6.40 -4.53 12.52
N CYS A 70 -5.19 -4.74 13.07
CA CYS A 70 -5.01 -5.03 14.50
C CYS A 70 -3.83 -4.24 15.10
N PRO A 71 -3.77 -2.90 14.94
CA PRO A 71 -2.62 -2.12 15.39
C PRO A 71 -2.42 -2.13 16.91
N LYS A 72 -3.47 -2.41 17.68
CA LYS A 72 -3.46 -2.39 19.15
C LYS A 72 -3.35 -3.78 19.79
N ASP A 73 -3.53 -4.82 18.99
CA ASP A 73 -3.54 -6.21 19.45
C ASP A 73 -2.23 -6.92 19.09
N ILE A 74 -1.93 -8.00 19.76
CA ILE A 74 -0.84 -8.89 19.38
C ILE A 74 -1.23 -9.58 18.08
N SER A 75 -0.45 -9.36 17.03
CA SER A 75 -0.65 -10.00 15.73
C SER A 75 0.09 -11.33 15.67
N VAL A 76 -0.65 -12.40 15.41
CA VAL A 76 -0.10 -13.76 15.27
C VAL A 76 -0.25 -14.23 13.83
N LEU A 77 0.86 -14.58 13.19
CA LEU A 77 0.89 -15.31 11.92
C LEU A 77 1.19 -16.78 12.21
N ALA A 78 0.33 -17.68 11.71
CA ALA A 78 0.55 -19.12 11.80
C ALA A 78 0.32 -19.78 10.45
N ASN A 79 0.98 -20.91 10.19
CA ASN A 79 0.66 -21.77 9.05
C ASN A 79 -0.76 -22.32 9.16
N ALA A 80 -1.37 -22.70 8.03
CA ALA A 80 -2.77 -23.15 7.98
C ALA A 80 -3.07 -24.42 8.76
N ASP A 81 -2.05 -25.21 9.05
CA ASP A 81 -2.09 -26.49 9.79
C ASP A 81 -1.73 -26.33 11.28
N ILE A 82 -1.82 -25.10 11.79
CA ILE A 82 -1.56 -24.76 13.20
C ILE A 82 -2.85 -24.35 13.88
N TYR A 83 -3.05 -24.85 15.10
CA TYR A 83 -4.04 -24.31 16.03
C TYR A 83 -3.44 -24.06 17.42
N PHE A 84 -4.15 -23.28 18.23
CA PHE A 84 -3.74 -22.88 19.58
C PHE A 84 -4.73 -23.36 20.63
N ASP A 85 -4.22 -23.56 21.84
CA ASP A 85 -5.00 -23.83 23.03
C ASP A 85 -4.92 -22.66 24.04
N GLU A 86 -5.30 -22.90 25.27
CA GLU A 86 -5.30 -21.91 26.37
C GLU A 86 -3.91 -21.30 26.66
N THR A 87 -2.83 -21.96 26.28
CA THR A 87 -1.46 -21.45 26.47
C THR A 87 -1.14 -20.24 25.60
N LEU A 88 -1.97 -19.92 24.60
CA LEU A 88 -1.82 -18.72 23.77
C LEU A 88 -1.85 -17.42 24.62
N SER A 89 -2.58 -17.42 25.75
CA SER A 89 -2.62 -16.30 26.70
C SER A 89 -1.25 -15.93 27.27
N LEU A 90 -0.28 -16.85 27.25
CA LEU A 90 1.08 -16.61 27.74
C LEU A 90 1.91 -15.72 26.81
N LEU A 91 1.42 -15.38 25.63
CA LEU A 91 2.06 -14.34 24.80
C LEU A 91 1.93 -12.94 25.40
N GLU A 92 0.86 -12.62 26.15
CA GLU A 92 0.70 -11.32 26.79
C GLU A 92 1.84 -11.00 27.75
N PRO A 93 2.25 -11.84 28.72
CA PRO A 93 3.40 -11.59 29.59
C PRO A 93 4.72 -11.39 28.82
N VAL A 94 4.92 -12.04 27.66
CA VAL A 94 6.12 -11.84 26.84
C VAL A 94 6.16 -10.41 26.31
N PHE A 95 5.05 -9.93 25.75
CA PHE A 95 4.96 -8.57 25.19
C PHE A 95 4.82 -7.49 26.25
N ASP A 96 4.31 -7.80 27.43
CA ASP A 96 4.35 -6.89 28.60
C ASP A 96 5.79 -6.65 29.05
N ALA A 97 6.64 -7.69 29.02
CA ALA A 97 8.05 -7.59 29.37
C ALA A 97 8.89 -6.90 28.28
N ASP A 98 8.58 -7.16 27.01
CA ASP A 98 9.22 -6.53 25.83
C ASP A 98 8.20 -6.25 24.72
N PRO A 99 7.54 -5.07 24.73
CA PRO A 99 6.56 -4.71 23.70
C PRO A 99 7.13 -4.65 22.27
N THR A 100 8.45 -4.54 22.14
CA THR A 100 9.15 -4.49 20.85
C THR A 100 9.67 -5.88 20.40
N GLY A 101 9.49 -6.89 21.21
CA GLY A 101 9.94 -8.24 20.95
C GLY A 101 9.29 -8.89 19.73
N PHE A 102 9.89 -9.95 19.26
CA PHE A 102 9.36 -10.80 18.19
C PHE A 102 9.37 -12.25 18.64
N VAL A 103 8.22 -12.89 18.57
CA VAL A 103 8.06 -14.30 18.94
C VAL A 103 8.11 -15.17 17.69
N ALA A 104 8.88 -16.24 17.72
CA ALA A 104 8.96 -17.28 16.69
C ALA A 104 8.83 -18.66 17.37
N LEU A 105 7.60 -19.17 17.44
CA LEU A 105 7.28 -20.39 18.17
C LEU A 105 7.59 -21.64 17.36
N SER A 106 8.33 -22.54 17.99
CA SER A 106 8.48 -23.91 17.52
C SER A 106 7.20 -24.70 17.76
N ARG A 107 6.90 -25.59 16.82
CA ARG A 107 5.66 -26.33 16.82
C ARG A 107 5.68 -27.55 17.77
N HIS A 108 4.49 -27.92 18.19
CA HIS A 108 4.18 -29.19 18.81
C HIS A 108 3.51 -30.11 17.81
N GLU A 109 3.98 -31.33 17.69
CA GLU A 109 3.37 -32.34 16.82
C GLU A 109 2.19 -33.00 17.56
N LEU A 110 1.05 -33.12 16.89
CA LEU A 110 -0.13 -33.83 17.35
C LEU A 110 -0.01 -35.31 16.92
N SER A 111 -0.09 -36.23 17.87
CA SER A 111 -0.15 -37.68 17.63
C SER A 111 -1.32 -38.29 18.40
N GLY A 112 -2.41 -38.58 17.70
CA GLY A 112 -3.68 -38.91 18.34
C GLY A 112 -4.20 -37.75 19.19
N ASN A 113 -4.27 -37.91 20.51
CA ASN A 113 -4.69 -36.85 21.45
C ASN A 113 -3.52 -36.22 22.24
N GLU A 114 -2.29 -36.66 21.99
CA GLU A 114 -1.12 -36.18 22.72
C GLU A 114 -0.34 -35.17 21.87
N THR A 115 0.13 -34.11 22.50
CA THR A 115 0.99 -33.11 21.89
C THR A 115 2.40 -33.20 22.46
N SER A 116 3.41 -33.17 21.59
CA SER A 116 4.80 -33.17 22.00
C SER A 116 5.58 -32.12 21.24
N LEU A 117 6.47 -31.39 21.93
CA LEU A 117 7.38 -30.46 21.29
C LEU A 117 8.23 -31.16 20.23
N HIS A 118 8.37 -30.58 19.06
CA HIS A 118 9.22 -31.11 18.00
C HIS A 118 10.64 -31.39 18.53
N PRO A 119 11.23 -32.57 18.23
CA PRO A 119 12.51 -32.98 18.83
C PRO A 119 13.69 -32.04 18.52
N ASN A 120 13.58 -31.25 17.44
CA ASN A 120 14.53 -30.20 17.09
C ASN A 120 13.79 -28.87 16.99
N PRO A 121 13.49 -28.19 18.11
CA PRO A 121 12.66 -26.97 18.09
C PRO A 121 13.19 -25.86 17.17
N HIS A 122 14.53 -25.69 17.13
CA HIS A 122 15.20 -24.67 16.31
C HIS A 122 15.03 -24.85 14.78
N TRP A 123 14.43 -25.95 14.32
CA TRP A 123 14.15 -26.22 12.90
C TRP A 123 12.66 -26.07 12.51
N SER A 124 11.81 -25.66 13.41
CA SER A 124 10.37 -25.83 13.21
C SER A 124 9.53 -24.66 13.71
N GLN A 125 9.87 -23.44 13.34
CA GLN A 125 9.03 -22.29 13.63
C GLN A 125 7.91 -22.22 12.59
N ASP A 126 6.65 -22.39 13.04
CA ASP A 126 5.45 -22.34 12.20
C ASP A 126 4.45 -21.27 12.68
N THR A 127 4.84 -20.50 13.70
CA THR A 127 4.06 -19.41 14.27
C THR A 127 4.96 -18.23 14.63
N TRP A 128 4.50 -17.02 14.28
CA TRP A 128 5.22 -15.77 14.57
C TRP A 128 4.25 -14.76 15.17
N ALA A 129 4.73 -13.96 16.13
CA ALA A 129 3.93 -12.91 16.72
C ALA A 129 4.76 -11.64 16.98
N TYR A 130 4.11 -10.50 16.88
CA TYR A 130 4.65 -9.21 17.27
C TYR A 130 3.52 -8.24 17.65
N TRP A 131 3.84 -7.15 18.31
CA TRP A 131 2.86 -6.13 18.67
C TRP A 131 3.01 -4.91 17.76
N PRO A 132 2.11 -4.70 16.75
CA PRO A 132 2.25 -3.65 15.74
C PRO A 132 2.42 -2.24 16.33
N ALA A 133 1.68 -1.90 17.40
CA ALA A 133 1.75 -0.59 18.05
C ALA A 133 3.16 -0.21 18.53
N HIS A 134 3.98 -1.19 18.89
CA HIS A 134 5.28 -0.98 19.52
C HIS A 134 6.46 -1.39 18.63
N ALA A 135 6.23 -2.25 17.65
CA ALA A 135 7.28 -2.84 16.81
C ALA A 135 7.13 -2.50 15.31
N SER A 136 6.39 -1.45 14.95
CA SER A 136 6.29 -0.99 13.56
C SER A 136 7.63 -0.47 13.05
N ASN A 137 8.07 -0.96 11.90
CA ASN A 137 9.32 -0.53 11.25
C ASN A 137 9.24 -0.70 9.73
N PRO A 138 8.88 0.36 8.97
CA PRO A 138 8.72 0.28 7.52
C PRO A 138 9.98 -0.14 6.75
N ASP A 139 11.18 0.10 7.29
CA ASP A 139 12.43 -0.34 6.65
C ASP A 139 12.66 -1.84 6.80
N ARG A 140 12.33 -2.39 7.96
CA ARG A 140 12.31 -3.84 8.21
C ARG A 140 11.26 -4.49 7.32
N ASP A 141 10.04 -3.95 7.28
CA ASP A 141 8.90 -4.57 6.60
C ASP A 141 9.14 -4.72 5.10
N ARG A 142 9.80 -3.76 4.48
CA ARG A 142 10.26 -3.90 3.08
C ARG A 142 11.25 -5.05 2.86
N CYS A 143 11.98 -5.47 3.89
CA CYS A 143 12.88 -6.62 3.82
C CYS A 143 12.15 -7.95 4.00
N LEU A 144 10.84 -7.91 4.32
CA LEU A 144 9.97 -9.08 4.50
C LEU A 144 9.21 -9.48 3.23
N ASN A 145 9.51 -8.89 2.08
CA ASN A 145 8.89 -9.21 0.79
C ASN A 145 9.43 -10.52 0.22
N PHE A 146 9.15 -11.62 0.92
CA PHE A 146 9.41 -12.99 0.47
C PHE A 146 8.23 -13.88 0.86
N PRO A 147 7.92 -14.93 0.01
CA PRO A 147 6.70 -15.72 0.17
C PRO A 147 6.68 -16.55 1.43
N LEU A 148 5.49 -16.71 2.00
CA LEU A 148 5.19 -17.69 3.05
C LEU A 148 5.26 -19.13 2.51
N GLY A 149 5.63 -20.08 3.36
CA GLY A 149 5.61 -21.51 3.06
C GLY A 149 6.60 -21.94 1.98
N VAL A 150 7.70 -21.22 1.78
CA VAL A 150 8.85 -21.65 0.98
C VAL A 150 10.01 -22.04 1.92
N PRO A 151 10.94 -22.93 1.50
CA PRO A 151 12.03 -23.34 2.36
C PRO A 151 12.84 -22.16 2.90
N ARG A 152 13.08 -22.14 4.22
CA ARG A 152 13.84 -21.12 4.99
C ARG A 152 13.13 -19.78 5.20
N CYS A 153 11.87 -19.63 4.83
CA CYS A 153 11.13 -18.39 5.08
C CYS A 153 10.96 -18.12 6.60
N ASP A 154 10.73 -19.17 7.36
CA ASP A 154 10.65 -19.21 8.81
C ASP A 154 11.91 -18.66 9.49
N ASN A 155 13.07 -19.12 9.06
CA ASN A 155 14.35 -18.65 9.58
C ASN A 155 14.70 -17.22 9.09
N LYS A 156 14.24 -16.84 7.89
CA LYS A 156 14.50 -15.52 7.33
C LYS A 156 13.73 -14.41 8.04
N VAL A 157 12.49 -14.67 8.43
CA VAL A 157 11.69 -13.67 9.16
C VAL A 157 12.31 -13.38 10.53
N ALA A 158 12.70 -14.40 11.28
CA ALA A 158 13.36 -14.25 12.59
C ALA A 158 14.69 -13.49 12.45
N TYR A 159 15.52 -13.84 11.44
CA TYR A 159 16.72 -13.11 11.11
C TYR A 159 16.45 -11.62 10.83
N THR A 160 15.42 -11.33 10.01
CA THR A 160 15.10 -9.95 9.63
C THR A 160 14.72 -9.12 10.85
N PHE A 161 13.88 -9.63 11.75
CA PHE A 161 13.55 -8.94 12.98
C PHE A 161 14.79 -8.74 13.88
N ALA A 162 15.61 -9.77 14.05
CA ALA A 162 16.83 -9.69 14.87
C ALA A 162 17.81 -8.60 14.39
N VAL A 163 18.04 -8.49 13.07
CA VAL A 163 18.97 -7.47 12.52
C VAL A 163 18.44 -6.06 12.61
N TYR A 164 17.13 -5.90 12.75
CA TYR A 164 16.50 -4.60 13.02
C TYR A 164 16.39 -4.28 14.52
N GLY A 165 17.03 -5.07 15.38
CA GLY A 165 17.19 -4.81 16.80
C GLY A 165 16.12 -5.38 17.71
N HIS A 166 15.20 -6.21 17.19
CA HIS A 166 14.20 -6.88 18.01
C HIS A 166 14.82 -8.08 18.74
N ALA A 167 14.52 -8.25 20.02
CA ALA A 167 14.79 -9.51 20.70
C ALA A 167 13.85 -10.59 20.17
N ILE A 168 14.38 -11.79 19.98
CA ILE A 168 13.61 -12.93 19.47
C ILE A 168 13.30 -13.87 20.64
N TYR A 169 12.04 -14.28 20.75
CA TYR A 169 11.56 -15.18 21.81
C TYR A 169 11.02 -16.47 21.19
N ASN A 170 11.28 -17.58 21.82
CA ASN A 170 10.71 -18.88 21.46
C ASN A 170 10.28 -19.65 22.72
N PRO A 171 9.26 -19.18 23.45
CA PRO A 171 8.79 -19.82 24.67
C PRO A 171 7.94 -21.08 24.37
N CYS A 172 8.43 -21.92 23.46
CA CYS A 172 7.72 -23.10 22.99
C CYS A 172 7.58 -24.25 24.03
N ARG A 173 8.20 -24.12 25.19
CA ARG A 173 7.98 -25.06 26.30
C ARG A 173 6.72 -24.75 27.08
N GLU A 174 6.32 -23.50 27.09
CA GLU A 174 5.17 -22.96 27.81
C GLU A 174 3.99 -22.67 26.85
N VAL A 175 4.26 -22.08 25.68
CA VAL A 175 3.24 -21.73 24.67
C VAL A 175 3.21 -22.81 23.59
N ARG A 176 2.06 -23.42 23.39
CA ARG A 176 1.90 -24.50 22.42
C ARG A 176 1.35 -23.97 21.09
N SER A 177 2.12 -24.20 20.02
CA SER A 177 1.71 -24.04 18.63
C SER A 177 1.52 -25.46 18.05
N ILE A 178 0.26 -25.91 17.95
CA ILE A 178 -0.05 -27.33 17.71
C ILE A 178 -0.23 -27.56 16.20
N HIS A 179 0.62 -28.43 15.65
CA HIS A 179 0.70 -28.75 14.24
C HIS A 179 -0.03 -30.05 13.92
N VAL A 180 -0.92 -30.00 12.93
CA VAL A 180 -1.70 -31.14 12.43
C VAL A 180 -1.22 -31.50 11.03
N HIS A 181 -0.45 -32.56 10.89
CA HIS A 181 0.13 -32.96 9.61
C HIS A 181 0.31 -34.50 9.53
N GLU A 182 -0.80 -35.23 9.62
CA GLU A 182 -0.80 -36.69 9.55
C GLU A 182 -0.55 -37.20 8.13
N THR A 183 -0.99 -36.43 7.09
CA THR A 183 -0.84 -36.84 5.69
C THR A 183 0.60 -36.80 5.18
N GLY A 184 1.51 -36.06 5.82
CA GLY A 184 2.88 -35.88 5.38
C GLY A 184 3.07 -35.20 4.01
N LEU A 185 2.00 -34.71 3.41
CA LEU A 185 2.00 -34.06 2.10
C LEU A 185 2.55 -32.63 2.19
N ARG A 186 3.53 -32.31 1.36
CA ARG A 186 4.12 -30.97 1.27
C ARG A 186 3.86 -30.37 -0.11
N THR A 187 3.54 -29.08 -0.14
CA THR A 187 3.21 -28.35 -1.37
C THR A 187 4.41 -27.80 -2.13
N TYR A 188 5.64 -28.01 -1.62
CA TYR A 188 6.86 -27.52 -2.26
C TYR A 188 7.84 -28.67 -2.55
N ASP A 189 8.57 -28.56 -3.66
CA ASP A 189 9.68 -29.46 -3.98
C ASP A 189 10.91 -29.06 -3.16
N LYS A 190 11.46 -30.00 -2.39
CA LYS A 190 12.70 -29.82 -1.62
C LYS A 190 13.91 -29.50 -2.49
N LYS A 191 13.85 -29.80 -3.79
CA LYS A 191 14.92 -29.61 -4.77
C LYS A 191 14.72 -28.37 -5.66
N GLY A 192 13.58 -27.67 -5.53
CA GLY A 192 13.26 -26.51 -6.36
C GLY A 192 14.09 -25.27 -6.04
N ASP A 193 14.23 -24.40 -7.03
CA ASP A 193 15.04 -23.16 -7.01
C ASP A 193 14.46 -22.04 -6.12
N LEU A 194 13.35 -22.29 -5.42
CA LEU A 194 12.65 -21.30 -4.59
C LEU A 194 13.22 -21.23 -3.15
N ARG A 195 14.52 -21.33 -2.99
CA ARG A 195 15.14 -21.17 -1.66
C ARG A 195 15.33 -19.69 -1.35
N ILE A 196 14.91 -19.32 -0.15
CA ILE A 196 15.28 -18.02 0.42
C ILE A 196 16.79 -17.97 0.63
N VAL A 197 17.43 -16.93 0.12
CA VAL A 197 18.87 -16.70 0.23
C VAL A 197 19.19 -15.56 1.18
N GLY A 198 20.46 -15.43 1.54
CA GLY A 198 20.95 -14.44 2.48
C GLY A 198 20.93 -14.94 3.92
N GLY A 199 20.86 -14.02 4.87
CA GLY A 199 20.88 -14.36 6.30
C GLY A 199 19.60 -15.02 6.76
N THR A 200 19.75 -16.03 7.60
CA THR A 200 18.68 -16.74 8.29
C THR A 200 19.10 -16.99 9.75
N ALA A 201 18.14 -17.14 10.65
CA ALA A 201 18.38 -17.47 12.05
C ALA A 201 17.56 -18.70 12.46
N MET A 202 18.20 -19.72 12.97
CA MET A 202 17.53 -20.79 13.69
C MET A 202 17.32 -20.34 15.13
N VAL A 203 16.08 -20.42 15.61
CA VAL A 203 15.67 -19.87 16.90
C VAL A 203 15.54 -21.01 17.91
N HIS A 204 16.48 -21.09 18.86
CA HIS A 204 16.42 -22.09 19.94
C HIS A 204 15.25 -21.81 20.88
N ALA A 205 14.78 -22.84 21.59
CA ALA A 205 13.80 -22.65 22.65
C ALA A 205 14.35 -21.71 23.73
N SER A 206 13.55 -20.72 24.14
CA SER A 206 13.85 -19.85 25.28
C SER A 206 14.04 -20.69 26.56
N GLU A 207 14.85 -20.20 27.50
CA GLU A 207 15.02 -20.87 28.81
C GLU A 207 13.78 -20.68 29.68
N GLY A 208 13.19 -19.48 29.66
CA GLY A 208 11.92 -19.16 30.30
C GLY A 208 11.02 -18.32 29.40
N LEU A 209 9.81 -18.09 29.86
CA LEU A 209 8.74 -17.44 29.09
C LEU A 209 9.15 -16.06 28.51
N THR A 210 9.84 -15.26 29.29
CA THR A 210 10.26 -13.89 28.94
C THR A 210 11.75 -13.77 28.61
N ASP A 211 12.45 -14.91 28.46
CA ASP A 211 13.88 -14.90 28.15
C ASP A 211 14.08 -14.91 26.62
N PRO A 212 14.92 -14.02 26.07
CA PRO A 212 15.27 -14.06 24.66
C PRO A 212 15.91 -15.40 24.26
N ALA A 213 15.53 -15.87 23.10
CA ALA A 213 16.06 -17.10 22.52
C ALA A 213 17.50 -16.93 22.03
N ALA A 214 18.31 -17.98 22.14
CA ALA A 214 19.59 -18.08 21.43
C ALA A 214 19.33 -18.23 19.92
N LEU A 215 20.17 -17.63 19.09
CA LEU A 215 20.05 -17.66 17.63
C LEU A 215 21.30 -18.26 17.00
N ASP A 216 21.13 -19.27 16.13
CA ASP A 216 22.17 -19.71 15.22
C ASP A 216 21.98 -18.99 13.87
N ILE A 217 22.87 -18.06 13.57
CA ILE A 217 22.79 -17.24 12.36
C ILE A 217 23.62 -17.86 11.26
N GLU A 218 22.99 -18.06 10.11
CA GLU A 218 23.61 -18.58 8.91
C GLU A 218 23.36 -17.60 7.74
N VAL A 219 24.41 -17.29 7.00
CA VAL A 219 24.31 -16.48 5.77
C VAL A 219 24.62 -17.36 4.57
N TRP A 220 23.61 -17.71 3.79
CA TRP A 220 23.73 -18.67 2.70
C TRP A 220 23.15 -18.14 1.38
N PRO A 221 23.74 -18.49 0.26
CA PRO A 221 25.10 -19.00 0.04
C PRO A 221 26.13 -17.87 0.00
N VAL A 222 25.69 -16.64 -0.01
CA VAL A 222 26.49 -15.48 -0.40
C VAL A 222 25.90 -14.19 0.20
N ARG A 223 26.73 -13.20 0.51
CA ARG A 223 26.29 -11.84 0.91
C ARG A 223 25.81 -11.04 -0.26
N SER A 224 24.68 -10.38 -0.10
CA SER A 224 24.27 -9.32 -0.98
C SER A 224 25.13 -8.06 -0.76
N THR A 225 25.55 -7.43 -1.85
CA THR A 225 26.20 -6.11 -1.84
C THR A 225 25.18 -4.99 -1.89
N HIS A 226 23.89 -5.30 -1.85
CA HIS A 226 22.83 -4.30 -1.85
C HIS A 226 22.94 -3.41 -0.60
N PHE A 227 22.72 -2.10 -0.73
CA PHE A 227 22.83 -1.11 0.36
C PHE A 227 22.09 -1.53 1.65
N ARG A 228 20.93 -2.17 1.53
CA ARG A 228 20.16 -2.70 2.67
C ARG A 228 20.88 -3.84 3.38
N ASP A 229 21.45 -4.75 2.61
CA ASP A 229 22.18 -5.89 3.16
C ASP A 229 23.49 -5.46 3.81
N ALA A 230 24.14 -4.43 3.31
CA ALA A 230 25.32 -3.84 3.95
C ALA A 230 24.99 -3.24 5.33
N LYS A 231 23.83 -2.59 5.47
CA LYS A 231 23.35 -2.07 6.77
C LYS A 231 22.93 -3.19 7.70
N ILE A 232 22.26 -4.21 7.21
CA ILE A 232 21.90 -5.43 7.93
C ILE A 232 23.17 -6.15 8.39
N ASN A 233 24.15 -6.32 7.54
CA ASN A 233 25.42 -6.97 7.86
C ASN A 233 26.19 -6.23 8.95
N LYS A 234 26.24 -4.89 8.94
CA LYS A 234 26.84 -4.09 10.01
C LYS A 234 26.11 -4.24 11.35
N SER A 235 24.79 -4.33 11.31
CA SER A 235 23.99 -4.57 12.52
C SER A 235 24.22 -5.98 13.06
N LEU A 236 24.35 -6.97 12.20
CA LEU A 236 24.70 -8.32 12.55
C LEU A 236 26.12 -8.45 13.12
N GLU A 237 27.09 -7.79 12.51
CA GLU A 237 28.47 -7.76 12.99
C GLU A 237 28.53 -7.17 14.41
N ARG A 238 27.79 -6.09 14.67
CA ARG A 238 27.64 -5.53 16.01
C ARG A 238 26.97 -6.52 16.96
N TRP A 239 25.84 -7.09 16.56
CA TRP A 239 25.11 -8.08 17.35
C TRP A 239 25.98 -9.30 17.68
N ALA A 240 26.74 -9.83 16.71
CA ALA A 240 27.64 -10.95 16.89
C ALA A 240 28.80 -10.59 17.83
N SER A 241 29.37 -9.40 17.66
CA SER A 241 30.45 -8.88 18.53
C SER A 241 29.99 -8.71 19.98
N GLU A 242 28.79 -8.19 20.20
CA GLU A 242 28.20 -8.03 21.54
C GLU A 242 27.97 -9.39 22.24
N ARG A 243 27.79 -10.45 21.48
CA ARG A 243 27.57 -11.83 21.99
C ARG A 243 28.79 -12.73 21.91
N GLY A 244 29.95 -12.19 21.52
CA GLY A 244 31.19 -12.96 21.40
C GLY A 244 31.16 -14.07 20.34
N THR A 245 30.27 -13.94 19.33
CA THR A 245 30.17 -14.87 18.19
C THR A 245 30.79 -14.24 16.94
N SER A 246 31.20 -15.06 15.97
CA SER A 246 31.68 -14.59 14.67
C SER A 246 30.66 -14.93 13.58
N LEU A 247 30.42 -13.96 12.67
CA LEU A 247 29.64 -14.24 11.46
C LEU A 247 30.48 -14.99 10.43
N PRO A 248 29.91 -15.93 9.70
CA PRO A 248 30.61 -16.59 8.61
C PRO A 248 31.03 -15.57 7.52
N PRO A 249 32.12 -15.82 6.80
CA PRO A 249 32.61 -14.93 5.75
C PRO A 249 31.57 -14.80 4.63
N VAL A 250 31.43 -13.60 4.13
CA VAL A 250 30.41 -13.18 3.19
C VAL A 250 30.99 -13.10 1.79
N ARG A 251 30.32 -13.69 0.82
CA ARG A 251 30.62 -13.55 -0.60
C ARG A 251 29.64 -12.59 -1.26
N PRO A 252 30.08 -11.70 -2.18
CA PRO A 252 29.18 -10.84 -2.94
C PRO A 252 28.18 -11.67 -3.76
N ILE A 253 26.91 -11.25 -3.81
CA ILE A 253 25.92 -11.78 -4.76
C ILE A 253 25.93 -10.87 -5.98
N GLU A 254 26.00 -11.47 -7.18
CA GLU A 254 25.80 -10.74 -8.42
C GLU A 254 24.41 -10.04 -8.39
N PRO A 255 24.36 -8.73 -8.68
CA PRO A 255 23.08 -8.02 -8.74
C PRO A 255 22.15 -8.68 -9.76
N GLY A 256 21.00 -9.15 -9.32
CA GLY A 256 19.97 -9.78 -10.16
C GLY A 256 19.85 -11.29 -10.10
N ALA A 257 20.82 -12.02 -9.54
CA ALA A 257 20.76 -13.50 -9.47
C ALA A 257 19.73 -14.02 -8.46
N VAL A 258 19.39 -13.23 -7.44
CA VAL A 258 18.58 -13.68 -6.30
C VAL A 258 17.14 -13.16 -6.34
N ASP A 259 16.90 -12.06 -7.02
CA ASP A 259 15.65 -11.30 -6.88
C ASP A 259 14.66 -11.46 -8.04
N ALA A 260 15.09 -11.98 -9.19
CA ALA A 260 14.25 -12.05 -10.37
C ALA A 260 13.00 -12.94 -10.24
N PRO A 261 13.04 -14.12 -9.62
CA PRO A 261 11.85 -14.96 -9.42
C PRO A 261 10.96 -14.51 -8.25
N LEU A 262 11.54 -13.88 -7.22
CA LEU A 262 10.83 -13.48 -6.00
C LEU A 262 10.27 -12.05 -6.07
N ARG A 263 10.87 -11.18 -6.87
CA ARG A 263 10.38 -9.82 -7.14
C ARG A 263 9.27 -9.74 -8.18
N ALA A 264 9.06 -10.78 -8.96
CA ALA A 264 8.00 -10.79 -9.95
C ALA A 264 6.65 -10.68 -9.24
N LYS A 265 6.07 -9.48 -9.27
CA LYS A 265 4.74 -9.08 -8.82
C LYS A 265 4.61 -8.41 -7.44
N ALA A 266 5.50 -7.50 -7.08
CA ALA A 266 5.35 -6.64 -5.89
C ALA A 266 4.18 -5.62 -5.98
N GLN A 267 3.33 -5.69 -6.98
CA GLN A 267 2.16 -4.80 -7.19
C GLN A 267 0.85 -5.58 -7.25
N SER A 268 0.69 -6.52 -6.34
CA SER A 268 -0.53 -7.29 -6.28
C SER A 268 -1.57 -6.62 -5.40
N ALA A 269 -2.80 -6.61 -5.87
CA ALA A 269 -3.94 -6.20 -5.07
C ALA A 269 -4.23 -7.28 -4.01
N ILE A 270 -4.27 -6.87 -2.74
CA ILE A 270 -4.88 -7.66 -1.68
C ILE A 270 -6.31 -7.19 -1.60
N TRP A 271 -7.27 -8.12 -1.65
CA TRP A 271 -8.68 -7.78 -1.48
C TRP A 271 -9.34 -8.63 -0.41
N VAL A 272 -10.22 -7.97 0.36
CA VAL A 272 -11.03 -8.65 1.37
C VAL A 272 -12.17 -9.37 0.65
N GLU A 273 -12.24 -10.69 0.78
CA GLU A 273 -13.46 -11.41 0.42
C GLU A 273 -14.46 -11.23 1.54
N THR A 274 -15.55 -10.55 1.24
CA THR A 274 -16.63 -10.38 2.20
C THR A 274 -17.41 -11.66 2.37
N ALA A 275 -17.71 -11.99 3.62
CA ALA A 275 -18.51 -13.15 3.99
C ALA A 275 -19.83 -13.21 3.20
N PRO A 276 -20.29 -14.42 2.80
CA PRO A 276 -21.58 -14.61 2.15
C PRO A 276 -22.79 -14.33 3.05
N LEU A 277 -22.68 -13.48 4.06
CA LEU A 277 -23.81 -12.98 4.86
C LEU A 277 -24.57 -11.81 4.22
N ALA A 278 -24.08 -11.28 3.16
CA ALA A 278 -24.79 -10.62 2.08
C ALA A 278 -23.88 -10.80 0.89
N VAL A 279 -24.24 -11.70 -0.02
CA VAL A 279 -23.71 -11.64 -1.38
C VAL A 279 -23.76 -10.18 -1.78
N PRO A 280 -22.62 -9.53 -2.17
CA PRO A 280 -22.70 -8.19 -2.71
C PRO A 280 -23.80 -8.24 -3.76
N SER A 281 -24.92 -7.59 -3.50
CA SER A 281 -25.99 -7.60 -4.48
C SER A 281 -25.50 -6.74 -5.60
N ARG A 282 -25.11 -7.35 -6.71
CA ARG A 282 -24.98 -6.66 -7.97
C ARG A 282 -26.35 -6.68 -8.61
N ASP A 283 -27.02 -5.55 -8.52
CA ASP A 283 -28.14 -5.27 -9.39
C ASP A 283 -27.59 -4.42 -10.54
N GLY A 284 -27.24 -5.08 -11.63
CA GLY A 284 -26.50 -4.45 -12.72
C GLY A 284 -25.11 -3.95 -12.27
N ASP A 285 -24.91 -2.63 -12.38
CA ASP A 285 -23.65 -1.96 -12.03
C ASP A 285 -23.59 -1.44 -10.59
N LEU A 286 -24.66 -1.59 -9.80
CA LEU A 286 -24.70 -1.20 -8.41
C LEU A 286 -24.07 -2.27 -7.51
N TYR A 287 -23.01 -1.90 -6.81
CA TYR A 287 -22.37 -2.70 -5.77
C TYR A 287 -22.86 -2.24 -4.38
N VAL A 288 -23.33 -3.17 -3.57
CA VAL A 288 -23.72 -2.89 -2.17
C VAL A 288 -23.14 -3.96 -1.25
N ASP A 289 -22.33 -3.54 -0.30
CA ASP A 289 -21.82 -4.40 0.76
C ASP A 289 -21.84 -3.62 2.09
N ARG A 290 -22.95 -3.77 2.82
CA ARG A 290 -23.22 -3.03 4.06
C ARG A 290 -23.07 -1.52 3.85
N ASN A 291 -22.09 -0.91 4.52
CA ASN A 291 -21.80 0.52 4.46
C ASN A 291 -20.91 0.93 3.27
N ILE A 292 -20.62 0.03 2.34
CA ILE A 292 -19.89 0.34 1.10
C ILE A 292 -20.82 0.15 -0.09
N VAL A 293 -21.11 1.24 -0.75
CA VAL A 293 -21.97 1.30 -1.91
C VAL A 293 -21.19 1.93 -3.06
N ALA A 294 -21.31 1.39 -4.28
CA ALA A 294 -20.74 2.03 -5.45
C ALA A 294 -21.55 1.75 -6.71
N TYR A 295 -21.61 2.72 -7.60
CA TYR A 295 -21.97 2.51 -9.00
C TYR A 295 -20.69 2.19 -9.76
N ASP A 296 -20.43 0.90 -9.99
CA ASP A 296 -19.16 0.36 -10.50
C ASP A 296 -19.10 0.30 -12.03
N ALA A 297 -19.46 1.41 -12.66
CA ALA A 297 -19.43 1.58 -14.12
C ALA A 297 -19.01 3.00 -14.51
N HIS A 298 -18.64 3.19 -15.75
CA HIS A 298 -18.32 4.49 -16.38
C HIS A 298 -17.18 5.29 -15.69
N TRP A 299 -16.27 4.62 -14.99
CA TRP A 299 -15.12 5.28 -14.37
C TRP A 299 -14.24 5.98 -15.40
N GLN A 300 -13.71 7.14 -15.04
CA GLN A 300 -12.76 7.88 -15.86
C GLN A 300 -11.39 7.17 -15.92
N HIS A 301 -10.72 7.23 -17.05
CA HIS A 301 -9.49 6.51 -17.32
C HIS A 301 -8.53 7.39 -18.16
N PRO A 302 -7.19 7.41 -17.99
CA PRO A 302 -6.38 6.60 -17.08
C PRO A 302 -6.22 7.19 -15.67
N ALA A 303 -6.75 8.39 -15.41
CA ALA A 303 -6.75 9.00 -14.09
C ALA A 303 -7.86 8.37 -13.24
N ILE A 304 -7.59 7.19 -12.69
CA ILE A 304 -8.56 6.33 -12.01
C ILE A 304 -8.73 6.62 -10.51
N THR A 305 -8.55 7.85 -10.07
CA THR A 305 -8.54 8.22 -8.63
C THR A 305 -9.78 7.72 -7.90
N GLU A 306 -10.97 7.98 -8.42
CA GLU A 306 -12.25 7.58 -7.83
C GLU A 306 -12.42 6.06 -7.83
N GLN A 307 -12.13 5.41 -8.97
CA GLN A 307 -12.20 3.95 -9.11
C GLN A 307 -11.19 3.25 -8.20
N HIS A 308 -9.95 3.76 -8.14
CA HIS A 308 -8.91 3.18 -7.32
C HIS A 308 -9.22 3.34 -5.83
N ALA A 309 -9.75 4.48 -5.42
CA ALA A 309 -10.23 4.70 -4.05
C ALA A 309 -11.33 3.69 -3.69
N PHE A 310 -12.36 3.53 -4.54
CA PHE A 310 -13.38 2.51 -4.34
C PHE A 310 -12.78 1.10 -4.22
N SER A 311 -11.89 0.74 -5.14
CA SER A 311 -11.25 -0.58 -5.14
C SER A 311 -10.52 -0.85 -3.83
N GLN A 312 -9.79 0.12 -3.29
CA GLN A 312 -9.09 -0.01 -2.01
C GLN A 312 -10.04 0.00 -0.81
N ILE A 313 -11.04 0.88 -0.79
CA ILE A 313 -12.00 0.94 0.31
C ILE A 313 -12.82 -0.35 0.39
N ARG A 314 -13.26 -0.87 -0.76
CA ARG A 314 -13.92 -2.18 -0.82
C ARG A 314 -13.10 -3.29 -0.19
N LEU A 315 -11.77 -3.19 -0.23
CA LEU A 315 -10.84 -4.18 0.29
C LEU A 315 -10.49 -3.96 1.77
N LEU A 316 -10.32 -2.69 2.17
CA LEU A 316 -9.65 -2.32 3.41
C LEU A 316 -10.61 -1.77 4.48
N ALA A 317 -11.82 -1.29 4.09
CA ALA A 317 -12.73 -0.69 5.05
C ALA A 317 -13.42 -1.76 5.91
N MET A 318 -13.51 -1.49 7.20
CA MET A 318 -14.34 -2.29 8.11
C MET A 318 -15.81 -2.18 7.72
N ARG A 319 -16.51 -3.29 7.81
CA ARG A 319 -17.94 -3.36 7.50
C ARG A 319 -18.79 -3.01 8.71
N GLY A 320 -19.73 -2.09 8.49
CA GLY A 320 -20.63 -1.63 9.54
C GLY A 320 -20.26 -0.26 10.11
N GLY A 321 -21.01 0.22 11.10
CA GLY A 321 -20.88 1.58 11.63
C GLY A 321 -21.93 2.55 11.12
N ASN A 322 -21.82 3.82 11.52
CA ASN A 322 -22.78 4.87 11.19
C ASN A 322 -22.44 5.67 9.93
N ALA A 323 -21.24 5.42 9.35
CA ALA A 323 -20.79 6.02 8.11
C ALA A 323 -20.82 5.04 6.96
N ALA A 324 -21.21 5.52 5.77
CA ALA A 324 -21.12 4.80 4.52
C ALA A 324 -20.08 5.43 3.58
N TYR A 325 -19.46 4.60 2.77
CA TYR A 325 -18.70 5.04 1.61
C TYR A 325 -19.56 4.93 0.36
N LEU A 326 -19.61 6.00 -0.43
CA LEU A 326 -20.25 6.06 -1.73
C LEU A 326 -19.19 6.19 -2.82
N GLY A 327 -18.92 5.11 -3.54
CA GLY A 327 -18.11 5.12 -4.76
C GLY A 327 -18.95 5.50 -5.97
N PHE A 328 -18.55 6.57 -6.67
CA PHE A 328 -19.28 7.01 -7.85
C PHE A 328 -18.33 7.67 -8.87
N PRO A 329 -18.56 7.52 -10.20
CA PRO A 329 -17.76 8.16 -11.26
C PRO A 329 -18.14 9.64 -11.43
N TRP A 330 -17.91 10.44 -10.39
CA TRP A 330 -18.25 11.87 -10.36
C TRP A 330 -17.64 12.66 -11.51
N ALA A 331 -16.37 12.37 -11.81
CA ALA A 331 -15.67 13.05 -12.89
C ALA A 331 -16.37 12.81 -14.25
N THR A 332 -16.80 11.58 -14.49
CA THR A 332 -17.54 11.26 -15.72
C THR A 332 -18.91 11.93 -15.74
N LEU A 333 -19.67 11.90 -14.66
CA LEU A 333 -20.98 12.55 -14.60
C LEU A 333 -20.88 14.05 -14.85
N ILE A 334 -19.92 14.72 -14.21
CA ILE A 334 -19.70 16.17 -14.36
C ILE A 334 -19.27 16.50 -15.80
N ASP A 335 -18.32 15.75 -16.37
CA ASP A 335 -17.86 15.97 -17.75
C ASP A 335 -18.97 15.76 -18.78
N VAL A 336 -19.75 14.68 -18.69
CA VAL A 336 -20.87 14.42 -19.60
C VAL A 336 -21.94 15.49 -19.47
N SER A 337 -22.24 15.93 -18.25
CA SER A 337 -23.21 17.00 -18.00
C SER A 337 -22.77 18.35 -18.60
N ASN A 338 -21.46 18.63 -18.60
CA ASN A 338 -20.89 19.87 -19.12
C ASN A 338 -20.69 19.88 -20.64
N HIS A 339 -20.09 18.79 -21.15
CA HIS A 339 -19.50 18.80 -22.49
C HIS A 339 -20.24 17.92 -23.51
N ASN A 340 -21.03 16.95 -23.06
CA ASN A 340 -21.70 16.01 -23.95
C ASN A 340 -23.15 15.75 -23.57
N LYS A 341 -23.95 16.81 -23.45
CA LYS A 341 -25.40 16.71 -23.18
C LYS A 341 -26.18 15.94 -24.24
N GLY A 342 -25.59 15.67 -25.40
CA GLY A 342 -26.17 14.85 -26.47
C GLY A 342 -26.07 13.34 -26.22
N ASP A 343 -25.21 12.89 -25.32
CA ASP A 343 -25.12 11.48 -24.88
C ASP A 343 -26.15 11.21 -23.78
N THR A 344 -27.42 11.23 -24.19
CA THR A 344 -28.55 11.10 -23.26
C THR A 344 -28.63 9.73 -22.62
N GLU A 345 -28.20 8.67 -23.30
CA GLU A 345 -28.19 7.32 -22.78
C GLU A 345 -27.22 7.17 -21.61
N ARG A 346 -25.97 7.63 -21.80
CA ARG A 346 -24.94 7.58 -20.77
C ARG A 346 -25.28 8.49 -19.58
N LEU A 347 -25.78 9.70 -19.86
CA LEU A 347 -26.23 10.61 -18.81
C LEU A 347 -27.37 10.02 -17.98
N SER A 348 -28.36 9.40 -18.65
CA SER A 348 -29.48 8.72 -17.99
C SER A 348 -29.01 7.54 -17.13
N ALA A 349 -28.05 6.74 -17.62
CA ALA A 349 -27.48 5.63 -16.88
C ALA A 349 -26.76 6.11 -15.61
N LEU A 350 -25.93 7.18 -15.72
CA LEU A 350 -25.23 7.78 -14.59
C LEU A 350 -26.22 8.37 -13.57
N GLN A 351 -27.26 9.07 -14.00
CA GLN A 351 -28.28 9.64 -13.11
C GLN A 351 -29.07 8.54 -12.38
N SER A 352 -29.51 7.50 -13.09
CA SER A 352 -30.20 6.36 -12.50
C SER A 352 -29.31 5.59 -11.53
N GLY A 353 -28.01 5.45 -11.86
CA GLY A 353 -27.00 4.86 -10.98
C GLY A 353 -26.81 5.67 -9.70
N LEU A 354 -26.77 7.01 -9.81
CA LEU A 354 -26.67 7.91 -8.66
C LEU A 354 -27.88 7.80 -7.74
N GLU A 355 -29.10 7.82 -8.31
CA GLU A 355 -30.32 7.65 -7.54
C GLU A 355 -30.37 6.30 -6.79
N SER A 356 -29.93 5.23 -7.44
CA SER A 356 -29.90 3.90 -6.84
C SER A 356 -28.87 3.82 -5.71
N ALA A 357 -27.68 4.39 -5.91
CA ALA A 357 -26.64 4.48 -4.91
C ALA A 357 -27.05 5.36 -3.72
N ALA A 358 -27.70 6.50 -3.99
CA ALA A 358 -28.25 7.40 -2.95
C ALA A 358 -29.29 6.69 -2.07
N ARG A 359 -30.20 5.92 -2.66
CA ARG A 359 -31.16 5.11 -1.89
C ARG A 359 -30.46 4.10 -1.00
N ALA A 360 -29.40 3.47 -1.47
CA ALA A 360 -28.67 2.46 -0.70
C ALA A 360 -27.91 3.06 0.51
N VAL A 361 -27.50 4.33 0.44
CA VAL A 361 -26.79 5.01 1.55
C VAL A 361 -27.71 5.86 2.43
N SER A 362 -29.00 5.99 2.11
CA SER A 362 -29.94 6.93 2.79
C SER A 362 -30.15 6.69 4.28
N GLY A 363 -29.81 5.50 4.78
CA GLY A 363 -29.91 5.16 6.22
C GLY A 363 -28.71 5.59 7.07
N TYR A 364 -27.62 6.06 6.44
CA TYR A 364 -26.41 6.43 7.15
C TYR A 364 -26.38 7.91 7.50
N LYS A 365 -25.84 8.23 8.68
CA LYS A 365 -25.72 9.62 9.16
C LYS A 365 -24.60 10.39 8.47
N GLN A 366 -23.57 9.68 8.08
CA GLN A 366 -22.43 10.21 7.36
C GLN A 366 -22.22 9.42 6.07
N VAL A 367 -22.14 10.12 4.95
CA VAL A 367 -21.86 9.53 3.64
C VAL A 367 -20.61 10.18 3.08
N ILE A 368 -19.57 9.38 2.90
CA ILE A 368 -18.25 9.80 2.49
C ILE A 368 -18.01 9.38 1.05
N THR A 369 -17.48 10.28 0.22
CA THR A 369 -17.11 9.98 -1.17
C THR A 369 -15.77 10.56 -1.54
N VAL A 370 -15.22 10.13 -2.68
CA VAL A 370 -14.00 10.68 -3.31
C VAL A 370 -14.37 11.30 -4.64
N CYS A 371 -13.88 12.52 -4.90
CA CYS A 371 -14.06 13.21 -6.18
C CYS A 371 -12.73 13.75 -6.70
N GLN A 372 -12.40 13.41 -7.96
CA GLN A 372 -11.19 13.92 -8.63
C GLN A 372 -11.44 15.12 -9.54
N HIS A 373 -12.71 15.51 -9.78
CA HIS A 373 -13.03 16.52 -10.79
C HIS A 373 -12.75 17.94 -10.31
N ILE A 374 -12.07 18.74 -11.17
CA ILE A 374 -11.67 20.11 -10.85
C ILE A 374 -12.86 21.06 -10.60
N HIS A 375 -13.98 20.85 -11.29
CA HIS A 375 -15.19 21.67 -11.21
C HIS A 375 -16.23 21.12 -10.23
N MET A 376 -15.84 20.26 -9.29
CA MET A 376 -16.75 19.69 -8.28
C MET A 376 -17.61 20.75 -7.59
N LEU A 377 -17.00 21.88 -7.23
CA LEU A 377 -17.67 22.98 -6.53
C LEU A 377 -18.83 23.65 -7.30
N ASN A 378 -18.94 23.40 -8.60
CA ASN A 378 -20.02 23.94 -9.43
C ASN A 378 -21.27 23.04 -9.44
N PHE A 379 -21.23 21.89 -8.75
CA PHE A 379 -22.28 20.88 -8.78
C PHE A 379 -22.66 20.38 -7.37
N PRO A 380 -22.89 21.26 -6.38
CA PRO A 380 -23.23 20.83 -5.03
C PRO A 380 -24.50 19.96 -4.99
N GLU A 381 -25.46 20.24 -5.86
CA GLU A 381 -26.74 19.56 -5.96
C GLU A 381 -26.60 18.05 -6.26
N LEU A 382 -25.56 17.63 -6.98
CA LEU A 382 -25.32 16.21 -7.27
C LEU A 382 -24.93 15.45 -6.00
N PHE A 383 -24.09 16.05 -5.17
CA PHE A 383 -23.61 15.45 -3.94
C PHE A 383 -24.69 15.49 -2.84
N GLU A 384 -25.45 16.57 -2.77
CA GLU A 384 -26.58 16.73 -1.85
C GLU A 384 -27.69 15.73 -2.17
N ALA A 385 -28.05 15.56 -3.44
CA ALA A 385 -29.04 14.55 -3.89
C ALA A 385 -28.61 13.11 -3.55
N ALA A 386 -27.31 12.85 -3.49
CA ALA A 386 -26.76 11.57 -3.09
C ALA A 386 -26.65 11.40 -1.56
N GLY A 387 -27.01 12.41 -0.76
CA GLY A 387 -26.89 12.38 0.69
C GLY A 387 -25.45 12.45 1.20
N VAL A 388 -24.50 12.90 0.37
CA VAL A 388 -23.09 13.02 0.76
C VAL A 388 -22.91 14.08 1.82
N THR A 389 -22.11 13.80 2.83
CA THR A 389 -21.76 14.74 3.92
C THR A 389 -20.29 15.18 3.85
N ASP A 390 -19.43 14.30 3.36
CA ASP A 390 -17.98 14.48 3.32
C ASP A 390 -17.42 14.10 1.97
N VAL A 391 -16.67 15.00 1.34
CA VAL A 391 -16.01 14.76 0.06
C VAL A 391 -14.50 14.85 0.22
N PHE A 392 -13.80 13.76 -0.08
CA PHE A 392 -12.36 13.75 -0.26
C PHE A 392 -12.04 14.21 -1.68
N TRP A 393 -11.69 15.49 -1.79
CA TRP A 393 -11.53 16.17 -3.07
C TRP A 393 -10.06 16.36 -3.43
N SER A 394 -9.68 15.91 -4.63
CA SER A 394 -8.28 15.97 -5.08
C SER A 394 -7.78 17.41 -5.34
N HIS A 395 -8.66 18.38 -5.50
CA HIS A 395 -8.29 19.79 -5.76
C HIS A 395 -8.62 20.72 -4.59
N ALA A 396 -8.57 20.20 -3.36
CA ALA A 396 -8.81 21.00 -2.16
C ALA A 396 -7.85 22.20 -2.07
N THR A 397 -8.37 23.33 -1.59
CA THR A 397 -7.63 24.59 -1.46
C THR A 397 -7.57 25.07 -0.02
N HIS A 398 -6.55 25.86 0.30
CA HIS A 398 -6.45 26.49 1.61
C HIS A 398 -7.69 27.37 1.90
N GLY A 399 -8.15 27.32 3.15
CA GLY A 399 -9.30 28.11 3.61
C GLY A 399 -10.67 27.57 3.21
N ARG A 400 -10.77 26.65 2.25
CA ARG A 400 -12.06 26.06 1.85
C ARG A 400 -12.23 24.68 2.48
N ILE A 401 -13.10 24.61 3.46
CA ILE A 401 -13.41 23.39 4.22
C ILE A 401 -14.83 22.87 3.99
N ARG A 402 -15.68 23.64 3.30
CA ARG A 402 -17.06 23.28 2.97
C ARG A 402 -17.49 23.85 1.62
N PHE A 403 -18.51 23.26 1.00
CA PHE A 403 -19.21 23.79 -0.16
C PHE A 403 -20.70 23.41 -0.09
N GLY A 404 -21.58 24.08 -0.87
CA GLY A 404 -23.03 23.99 -0.75
C GLY A 404 -23.61 25.01 0.25
N ASP A 405 -24.88 24.81 0.64
CA ASP A 405 -25.64 25.71 1.53
C ASP A 405 -25.16 25.67 3.00
N ASP A 406 -25.86 26.36 3.91
CA ASP A 406 -25.49 26.59 5.33
C ASP A 406 -25.12 25.32 6.15
N ARG A 407 -25.51 24.15 5.70
CA ARG A 407 -25.06 22.85 6.23
C ARG A 407 -23.95 22.20 5.44
N GLY A 408 -23.41 22.89 4.48
CA GLY A 408 -22.50 22.49 3.42
C GLY A 408 -21.63 21.25 3.68
N LEU A 409 -21.41 20.52 2.61
CA LEU A 409 -20.59 19.32 2.54
C LEU A 409 -19.17 19.59 3.03
N ALA A 410 -18.63 18.76 3.88
CA ALA A 410 -17.23 18.88 4.34
C ALA A 410 -16.26 18.52 3.22
N ILE A 411 -15.19 19.30 3.06
CA ILE A 411 -14.13 19.06 2.08
C ILE A 411 -12.87 18.59 2.80
N HIS A 412 -12.36 17.45 2.36
CA HIS A 412 -11.09 16.88 2.80
C HIS A 412 -10.12 16.78 1.62
N PRO A 413 -8.84 17.15 1.79
CA PRO A 413 -7.85 16.99 0.72
C PRO A 413 -7.62 15.51 0.37
N PHE A 414 -7.41 15.21 -0.91
CA PHE A 414 -7.19 13.86 -1.39
C PHE A 414 -6.12 13.81 -2.50
N PRO A 415 -5.34 12.72 -2.63
CA PRO A 415 -4.36 12.56 -3.71
C PRO A 415 -5.03 12.39 -5.08
N LEU A 416 -4.23 12.56 -6.15
CA LEU A 416 -4.55 12.03 -7.47
C LEU A 416 -3.80 10.72 -7.69
N TYR A 417 -4.41 9.79 -8.41
CA TYR A 417 -3.78 8.52 -8.75
C TYR A 417 -2.55 8.72 -9.64
N PRO A 418 -1.34 8.27 -9.24
CA PRO A 418 -0.16 8.40 -10.06
C PRO A 418 -0.21 7.41 -11.24
N VAL A 419 -0.36 7.93 -12.45
CA VAL A 419 -0.54 7.10 -13.66
C VAL A 419 0.79 6.57 -14.18
N GLN A 420 1.83 7.40 -14.17
CA GLN A 420 3.13 7.08 -14.75
C GLN A 420 4.20 7.04 -13.66
N ILE A 421 4.65 5.85 -13.33
CA ILE A 421 5.75 5.64 -12.38
C ILE A 421 6.87 4.91 -13.12
N PRO A 422 8.13 5.37 -13.00
CA PRO A 422 9.27 4.65 -13.56
C PRO A 422 9.35 3.22 -13.03
N GLU A 423 9.69 2.30 -13.92
CA GLU A 423 9.94 0.90 -13.58
C GLU A 423 11.47 0.66 -13.49
N GLY A 424 11.88 -0.26 -12.62
CA GLY A 424 13.29 -0.63 -12.45
C GLY A 424 13.94 -0.08 -11.17
N PRO A 425 15.25 -0.27 -11.02
CA PRO A 425 15.98 0.15 -9.85
C PRO A 425 16.02 1.68 -9.73
N GLU A 426 15.84 2.18 -8.51
CA GLU A 426 15.90 3.61 -8.23
C GLU A 426 17.34 4.13 -8.31
N ILE A 427 17.60 5.13 -9.16
CA ILE A 427 18.87 5.84 -9.22
C ILE A 427 19.00 6.71 -7.96
N PRO A 428 20.12 6.65 -7.21
CA PRO A 428 20.36 7.56 -6.10
C PRO A 428 20.20 9.01 -6.54
N ILE A 429 19.57 9.84 -5.69
CA ILE A 429 19.18 11.20 -6.12
C ILE A 429 20.40 12.06 -6.49
N GLU A 430 21.49 11.89 -5.78
CA GLU A 430 22.77 12.57 -6.01
C GLU A 430 23.45 12.18 -7.34
N GLU A 431 23.10 11.02 -7.91
CA GLU A 431 23.63 10.51 -9.18
C GLU A 431 22.75 10.86 -10.38
N ARG A 432 21.56 11.44 -10.14
CA ARG A 432 20.63 11.80 -11.21
C ARG A 432 21.17 13.00 -12.00
N PRO A 433 21.24 12.90 -13.35
CA PRO A 433 21.89 13.91 -14.18
C PRO A 433 21.15 15.25 -14.22
N TYR A 434 19.81 15.22 -14.15
CA TYR A 434 19.03 16.47 -14.21
C TYR A 434 18.81 17.03 -12.82
N LEU A 435 19.31 18.25 -12.57
CA LEU A 435 19.02 18.99 -11.36
C LEU A 435 17.51 19.17 -11.21
N PHE A 436 16.87 19.63 -12.28
CA PHE A 436 15.41 19.70 -12.33
C PHE A 436 14.87 19.32 -13.70
N SER A 437 13.59 18.94 -13.75
CA SER A 437 12.90 18.71 -15.02
C SER A 437 11.45 19.19 -15.03
N PHE A 438 11.02 19.56 -16.23
CA PHE A 438 9.63 19.79 -16.59
C PHE A 438 9.37 19.30 -18.01
N VAL A 439 8.46 18.37 -18.19
CA VAL A 439 8.01 17.90 -19.51
C VAL A 439 6.51 18.09 -19.57
N GLY A 440 6.01 19.07 -20.35
CA GLY A 440 4.56 19.35 -20.39
C GLY A 440 4.20 20.54 -21.25
N ALA A 441 2.90 20.75 -21.44
CA ALA A 441 2.38 21.83 -22.26
C ALA A 441 2.50 23.20 -21.58
N LYS A 442 2.66 24.25 -22.40
CA LYS A 442 2.49 25.65 -21.98
C LYS A 442 1.09 25.90 -21.41
N ALA A 443 0.97 26.97 -20.64
CA ALA A 443 -0.33 27.39 -20.14
C ALA A 443 -1.23 27.86 -21.29
N THR A 444 -2.46 27.39 -21.26
CA THR A 444 -3.56 27.84 -22.11
C THR A 444 -4.62 28.50 -21.22
N PRO A 445 -5.66 29.17 -21.79
CA PRO A 445 -6.68 29.81 -20.98
C PRO A 445 -7.42 28.92 -19.97
N ILE A 446 -7.34 27.59 -20.11
CA ILE A 446 -7.96 26.64 -19.18
C ILE A 446 -7.10 26.38 -17.93
N TYR A 447 -5.82 26.76 -17.94
CA TYR A 447 -4.93 26.58 -16.79
C TYR A 447 -5.13 27.68 -15.75
N LEU A 448 -4.96 27.36 -14.46
CA LEU A 448 -5.15 28.30 -13.36
C LEU A 448 -4.20 29.49 -13.43
N THR A 449 -2.94 29.25 -13.82
CA THR A 449 -1.88 30.27 -13.83
C THR A 449 -1.01 30.16 -15.07
N GLN A 450 -0.11 31.12 -15.25
CA GLN A 450 0.89 31.13 -16.31
C GLN A 450 2.21 30.45 -15.91
N SER A 451 2.27 29.80 -14.75
CA SER A 451 3.49 29.20 -14.20
C SER A 451 4.18 28.26 -15.18
N ARG A 452 3.42 27.46 -15.96
CA ARG A 452 3.97 26.56 -16.98
C ARG A 452 4.70 27.29 -18.10
N THR A 453 4.13 28.42 -18.56
CA THR A 453 4.75 29.28 -19.57
C THR A 453 6.03 29.89 -19.00
N PHE A 454 5.99 30.40 -17.78
CA PHE A 454 7.18 30.96 -17.12
C PHE A 454 8.28 29.92 -16.90
N LEU A 455 7.93 28.68 -16.51
CA LEU A 455 8.92 27.60 -16.40
C LEU A 455 9.66 27.33 -17.72
N ILE A 456 8.91 27.29 -18.84
CA ILE A 456 9.51 27.04 -20.16
C ILE A 456 10.37 28.22 -20.59
N GLU A 457 9.89 29.45 -20.41
CA GLU A 457 10.61 30.64 -20.85
C GLU A 457 11.87 30.95 -20.02
N GLU A 458 11.82 30.75 -18.69
CA GLU A 458 12.91 31.11 -17.78
C GLU A 458 13.95 29.99 -17.60
N LEU A 459 13.55 28.72 -17.77
CA LEU A 459 14.39 27.60 -17.34
C LEU A 459 14.85 26.68 -18.48
N ALA A 460 14.39 26.88 -19.74
CA ALA A 460 14.72 25.98 -20.85
C ALA A 460 16.23 25.92 -21.17
N GLU A 461 16.93 27.04 -20.99
CA GLU A 461 18.36 27.17 -21.31
C GLU A 461 19.29 26.75 -20.15
N HIS A 462 18.76 26.28 -19.02
CA HIS A 462 19.57 25.94 -17.85
C HIS A 462 20.39 24.66 -18.11
N PRO A 463 21.73 24.67 -17.94
CA PRO A 463 22.61 23.56 -18.37
C PRO A 463 22.39 22.23 -17.63
N ARG A 464 21.83 22.28 -16.42
CA ARG A 464 21.50 21.09 -15.61
C ARG A 464 20.00 20.83 -15.53
N GLY A 465 19.18 21.61 -16.24
CA GLY A 465 17.75 21.47 -16.34
C GLY A 465 17.33 20.70 -17.59
N LEU A 466 16.22 19.98 -17.54
CA LEU A 466 15.54 19.46 -18.71
C LEU A 466 14.13 20.02 -18.71
N VAL A 467 13.89 21.02 -19.55
CA VAL A 467 12.57 21.64 -19.74
C VAL A 467 12.12 21.43 -21.17
N GLN A 468 11.07 20.65 -21.35
CA GLN A 468 10.55 20.26 -22.65
C GLN A 468 9.09 20.70 -22.80
N ASP A 469 8.85 21.56 -23.78
CA ASP A 469 7.49 21.95 -24.18
C ASP A 469 6.84 20.84 -25.01
N ARG A 470 5.59 20.55 -24.71
CA ARG A 470 4.74 19.64 -25.50
C ARG A 470 3.47 20.38 -25.94
N GLU A 471 3.02 20.13 -27.16
CA GLU A 471 1.83 20.78 -27.69
C GLU A 471 0.56 20.43 -26.90
N THR A 472 0.46 19.18 -26.46
CA THR A 472 -0.74 18.69 -25.75
C THR A 472 -0.37 17.72 -24.62
N TRP A 473 -1.28 17.54 -23.69
CA TRP A 473 -1.23 16.46 -22.71
C TRP A 473 -1.42 15.10 -23.40
N HIS A 474 -0.53 14.16 -23.18
CA HIS A 474 -0.52 12.86 -23.89
C HIS A 474 -1.74 11.96 -23.62
N TYR A 475 -2.54 12.25 -22.60
CA TYR A 475 -3.84 11.60 -22.36
C TYR A 475 -5.03 12.40 -22.90
N ASN A 476 -4.82 13.54 -23.53
CA ASN A 476 -5.91 14.41 -23.97
C ASN A 476 -6.90 13.66 -24.88
N LYS A 477 -6.40 12.87 -25.83
CA LYS A 477 -7.24 12.11 -26.77
C LYS A 477 -8.07 11.04 -26.07
N ILE A 478 -7.48 10.28 -25.13
CA ILE A 478 -8.20 9.21 -24.45
C ILE A 478 -9.23 9.77 -23.46
N VAL A 479 -8.94 10.87 -22.78
CA VAL A 479 -9.88 11.49 -21.83
C VAL A 479 -10.97 12.24 -22.59
N TYR A 480 -10.63 13.22 -23.40
CA TYR A 480 -11.63 14.09 -24.03
C TYR A 480 -12.25 13.47 -25.27
N ASP A 481 -11.47 12.98 -26.24
CA ASP A 481 -12.02 12.49 -27.51
C ASP A 481 -12.75 11.16 -27.35
N HIS A 482 -12.28 10.27 -26.47
CA HIS A 482 -12.89 8.96 -26.29
C HIS A 482 -13.90 8.94 -25.14
N GLN A 483 -13.52 9.37 -23.94
CA GLN A 483 -14.38 9.16 -22.77
C GLN A 483 -15.41 10.27 -22.58
N VAL A 484 -15.04 11.54 -22.80
CA VAL A 484 -15.96 12.66 -22.61
C VAL A 484 -16.83 12.88 -23.85
N LEU A 485 -16.22 12.99 -25.02
CA LEU A 485 -16.92 13.36 -26.24
C LEU A 485 -17.41 12.18 -27.09
N ALA A 486 -17.01 10.95 -26.73
CA ALA A 486 -17.35 9.70 -27.45
C ALA A 486 -17.05 9.75 -28.98
N ARG A 487 -16.07 10.56 -29.39
CA ARG A 487 -15.69 10.73 -30.81
C ARG A 487 -14.83 9.59 -31.34
N ALA A 488 -14.08 8.91 -30.44
CA ALA A 488 -13.27 7.76 -30.79
C ALA A 488 -13.93 6.48 -30.29
N GLN A 489 -14.20 5.53 -31.19
CA GLN A 489 -14.86 4.26 -30.87
C GLN A 489 -13.94 3.24 -30.15
N SER A 490 -12.63 3.46 -30.16
CA SER A 490 -11.64 2.58 -29.55
C SER A 490 -10.57 3.36 -28.80
N SER A 491 -10.14 2.86 -27.65
CA SER A 491 -9.02 3.39 -26.89
C SER A 491 -7.65 3.02 -27.48
N ALA A 492 -7.61 2.13 -28.47
CA ALA A 492 -6.36 1.67 -29.07
C ALA A 492 -5.63 2.81 -29.81
N GLY A 493 -4.36 3.04 -29.47
CA GLY A 493 -3.53 4.06 -30.10
C GLY A 493 -3.78 5.51 -29.65
N LEU A 494 -4.69 5.75 -28.69
CA LEU A 494 -4.97 7.10 -28.18
C LEU A 494 -3.95 7.59 -27.14
N ILE A 495 -3.12 6.70 -26.61
CA ILE A 495 -2.01 7.04 -25.71
C ILE A 495 -0.71 6.96 -26.49
N ASP A 496 0.05 8.04 -26.47
CA ASP A 496 1.41 8.04 -26.99
C ASP A 496 2.34 7.31 -26.01
N LYS A 497 2.60 6.03 -26.30
CA LYS A 497 3.43 5.17 -25.45
C LYS A 497 4.89 5.65 -25.39
N ASN A 498 5.42 6.19 -26.50
CA ASN A 498 6.79 6.69 -26.54
C ASN A 498 6.94 7.93 -25.65
N ALA A 499 6.00 8.87 -25.75
CA ALA A 499 5.97 10.06 -24.91
C ALA A 499 5.78 9.72 -23.42
N SER A 500 5.01 8.67 -23.11
CA SER A 500 4.84 8.16 -21.75
C SER A 500 6.14 7.54 -21.20
N GLU A 501 6.83 6.75 -22.01
CA GLU A 501 8.08 6.12 -21.60
C GLU A 501 9.21 7.14 -21.44
N GLU A 502 9.33 8.10 -22.37
CA GLU A 502 10.25 9.23 -22.23
C GLU A 502 10.01 10.01 -20.93
N PHE A 503 8.76 10.30 -20.60
CA PHE A 503 8.40 10.98 -19.35
C PHE A 503 8.87 10.19 -18.11
N LYS A 504 8.66 8.88 -18.08
CA LYS A 504 9.13 8.02 -16.98
C LYS A 504 10.66 8.02 -16.87
N GLN A 505 11.37 7.94 -18.00
CA GLN A 505 12.83 7.97 -18.02
C GLN A 505 13.38 9.30 -17.51
N VAL A 506 12.80 10.43 -17.95
CA VAL A 506 13.17 11.77 -17.45
C VAL A 506 12.92 11.85 -15.95
N MET A 507 11.77 11.38 -15.48
CA MET A 507 11.42 11.40 -14.06
C MET A 507 12.40 10.58 -13.21
N ALA A 508 12.82 9.40 -13.69
CA ALA A 508 13.79 8.56 -13.00
C ALA A 508 15.19 9.21 -12.87
N GLN A 509 15.54 10.12 -13.80
CA GLN A 509 16.81 10.80 -13.87
C GLN A 509 16.82 12.22 -13.27
N THR A 510 15.71 12.64 -12.66
CA THR A 510 15.51 13.99 -12.14
C THR A 510 15.67 14.06 -10.63
N GLN A 511 16.43 15.04 -10.13
CA GLN A 511 16.54 15.32 -8.69
C GLN A 511 15.29 16.05 -8.19
N PHE A 512 14.92 17.17 -8.84
CA PHE A 512 13.77 18.01 -8.49
C PHE A 512 12.78 18.08 -9.65
N ALA A 513 11.59 17.51 -9.51
CA ALA A 513 10.58 17.58 -10.57
C ALA A 513 9.65 18.78 -10.34
N LEU A 514 9.53 19.63 -11.36
CA LEU A 514 8.69 20.83 -11.31
C LEU A 514 7.22 20.44 -11.51
N CYS A 515 6.40 20.71 -10.50
CA CYS A 515 5.00 20.33 -10.42
C CYS A 515 4.09 21.58 -10.39
N PRO A 516 3.95 22.30 -11.52
CA PRO A 516 3.05 23.44 -11.58
C PRO A 516 1.58 23.01 -11.55
N SER A 517 0.73 23.94 -11.11
CA SER A 517 -0.72 23.80 -11.24
C SER A 517 -1.11 23.49 -12.69
N GLY A 518 -2.24 22.85 -12.84
CA GLY A 518 -2.86 22.55 -14.12
C GLY A 518 -4.15 23.35 -14.30
N THR A 519 -5.18 22.66 -14.79
CA THR A 519 -6.56 23.17 -14.78
C THR A 519 -7.12 23.25 -13.36
N GLY A 520 -6.51 22.52 -12.41
CA GLY A 520 -6.73 22.60 -10.97
C GLY A 520 -5.42 22.79 -10.21
N PRO A 521 -5.47 23.07 -8.89
CA PRO A 521 -4.28 23.30 -8.06
C PRO A 521 -3.45 22.04 -7.85
N ASN A 522 -4.03 20.85 -7.92
CA ASN A 522 -3.34 19.58 -7.83
C ASN A 522 -2.98 19.05 -9.22
N SER A 523 -1.84 18.41 -9.32
CA SER A 523 -1.35 17.81 -10.56
C SER A 523 -1.02 16.33 -10.36
N ILE A 524 -1.39 15.47 -11.29
CA ILE A 524 -1.00 14.05 -11.30
C ILE A 524 0.53 13.91 -11.20
N ARG A 525 1.28 14.81 -11.85
CA ARG A 525 2.74 14.85 -11.81
C ARG A 525 3.29 14.92 -10.38
N LEU A 526 2.66 15.64 -9.47
CA LEU A 526 3.07 15.69 -8.07
C LEU A 526 3.13 14.27 -7.46
N TRP A 527 2.11 13.48 -7.71
CA TRP A 527 2.00 12.12 -7.18
C TRP A 527 2.91 11.12 -7.90
N GLU A 528 3.08 11.29 -9.21
CA GLU A 528 4.06 10.53 -10.00
C GLU A 528 5.49 10.83 -9.51
N THR A 529 5.79 12.10 -9.21
CA THR A 529 7.08 12.53 -8.64
C THR A 529 7.34 11.89 -7.28
N ILE A 530 6.37 11.95 -6.37
CA ILE A 530 6.46 11.32 -5.05
C ILE A 530 6.78 9.82 -5.18
N CYS A 531 6.09 9.13 -6.09
CA CYS A 531 6.29 7.70 -6.31
C CYS A 531 7.59 7.36 -7.06
N SER A 532 8.16 8.28 -7.83
CA SER A 532 9.44 8.09 -8.55
C SER A 532 10.67 8.37 -7.69
N GLY A 533 10.48 8.92 -6.49
CA GLY A 533 11.54 9.32 -5.59
C GLY A 533 12.29 10.59 -6.01
N ALA A 534 11.83 11.35 -7.00
CA ALA A 534 12.27 12.72 -7.23
C ALA A 534 11.65 13.65 -6.18
N ILE A 535 12.32 14.76 -5.84
CA ILE A 535 11.78 15.74 -4.88
C ILE A 535 10.84 16.69 -5.63
N PRO A 536 9.55 16.76 -5.25
CA PRO A 536 8.64 17.68 -5.91
C PRO A 536 8.94 19.14 -5.58
N VAL A 537 8.96 19.98 -6.62
CA VAL A 537 8.84 21.44 -6.49
C VAL A 537 7.41 21.80 -6.83
N VAL A 538 6.63 22.19 -5.84
CA VAL A 538 5.20 22.47 -5.99
C VAL A 538 5.03 23.95 -6.30
N LEU A 539 4.45 24.24 -7.48
CA LEU A 539 4.05 25.58 -7.92
C LEU A 539 2.53 25.60 -8.00
N ALA A 540 1.90 25.71 -6.84
CA ALA A 540 0.44 25.71 -6.71
C ALA A 540 0.08 26.39 -5.38
N ASP A 541 0.02 27.72 -5.37
CA ASP A 541 -0.11 28.55 -4.17
C ASP A 541 -1.39 28.27 -3.37
N THR A 542 -2.46 27.87 -4.06
CA THR A 542 -3.76 27.59 -3.42
C THR A 542 -3.94 26.15 -2.97
N TYR A 543 -3.06 25.23 -3.37
CA TYR A 543 -3.24 23.80 -3.12
C TYR A 543 -3.11 23.42 -1.65
N LYS A 544 -4.09 22.69 -1.14
CA LYS A 544 -4.06 22.07 0.19
C LYS A 544 -3.80 20.57 0.06
N ALA A 545 -2.64 20.15 0.50
CA ALA A 545 -2.22 18.76 0.48
C ALA A 545 -2.91 17.91 1.59
N PRO A 546 -3.12 16.60 1.39
CA PRO A 546 -3.66 15.71 2.40
C PRO A 546 -2.66 15.38 3.52
N GLY A 547 -3.15 15.05 4.71
CA GLY A 547 -2.36 14.62 5.85
C GLY A 547 -1.65 15.73 6.59
N SER A 548 -0.48 15.42 7.17
CA SER A 548 0.27 16.34 8.02
C SER A 548 1.07 17.37 7.22
N GLN A 549 0.80 18.65 7.43
CA GLN A 549 1.52 19.75 6.83
C GLN A 549 3.04 19.67 7.09
N SER A 550 3.45 19.27 8.28
CA SER A 550 4.88 19.20 8.65
C SER A 550 5.67 18.17 7.81
N ILE A 551 5.04 17.09 7.38
CA ILE A 551 5.67 16.11 6.50
C ILE A 551 5.84 16.69 5.08
N TRP A 552 4.83 17.42 4.60
CA TRP A 552 4.89 18.09 3.30
C TRP A 552 6.00 19.15 3.25
N GLU A 553 6.14 19.99 4.27
CA GLU A 553 7.20 20.99 4.36
C GLU A 553 8.60 20.37 4.34
N GLN A 554 8.75 19.21 4.93
CA GLN A 554 10.01 18.46 4.89
C GLN A 554 10.25 17.76 3.55
N ALA A 555 9.21 17.24 2.90
CA ALA A 555 9.34 16.43 1.70
C ALA A 555 9.47 17.23 0.41
N VAL A 556 8.70 18.33 0.27
CA VAL A 556 8.60 19.09 -0.97
C VAL A 556 9.23 20.46 -0.87
N ILE A 557 9.44 21.10 -2.01
CA ILE A 557 9.88 22.49 -2.12
C ILE A 557 8.69 23.31 -2.64
N GLN A 558 8.28 24.32 -1.88
CA GLN A 558 7.29 25.28 -2.35
C GLN A 558 7.96 26.38 -3.17
N CYS A 559 7.40 26.71 -4.31
CA CYS A 559 7.80 27.82 -5.17
C CYS A 559 6.57 28.59 -5.60
N GLY A 560 6.61 29.93 -5.52
CA GLY A 560 5.55 30.79 -6.03
C GLY A 560 5.30 30.56 -7.52
N GLU A 561 4.08 30.79 -7.97
CA GLU A 561 3.67 30.61 -9.37
C GLU A 561 4.04 31.84 -10.25
N ASP A 562 4.64 32.87 -9.66
CA ASP A 562 5.06 34.08 -10.36
C ASP A 562 6.42 33.92 -11.04
N ARG A 563 6.67 34.75 -12.07
CA ARG A 563 7.90 34.71 -12.89
C ARG A 563 9.17 34.94 -12.07
N GLN A 564 9.14 35.83 -11.08
CA GLN A 564 10.32 36.13 -10.27
C GLN A 564 10.72 34.94 -9.40
N SER A 565 9.77 34.31 -8.72
CA SER A 565 10.00 33.09 -7.92
C SER A 565 10.57 31.96 -8.79
N ILE A 566 10.06 31.81 -10.02
CA ILE A 566 10.52 30.78 -10.95
C ILE A 566 11.94 31.07 -11.46
N SER A 567 12.27 32.31 -11.81
CA SER A 567 13.61 32.67 -12.31
C SER A 567 14.72 32.47 -11.25
N GLN A 568 14.37 32.59 -9.96
CA GLN A 568 15.31 32.37 -8.85
C GLN A 568 15.42 30.89 -8.43
N LEU A 569 14.55 30.02 -8.92
CA LEU A 569 14.46 28.64 -8.51
C LEU A 569 15.74 27.83 -8.74
N PRO A 570 16.48 27.93 -9.88
CA PRO A 570 17.67 27.12 -10.11
C PRO A 570 18.73 27.30 -9.03
N GLY A 571 19.07 28.54 -8.65
CA GLY A 571 20.06 28.79 -7.60
C GLY A 571 19.65 28.23 -6.24
N ARG A 572 18.35 28.26 -5.91
CA ARG A 572 17.82 27.62 -4.70
C ARG A 572 17.93 26.09 -4.75
N LEU A 573 17.66 25.47 -5.89
CA LEU A 573 17.78 24.02 -6.07
C LEU A 573 19.25 23.57 -6.04
N GLU A 574 20.16 24.33 -6.61
CA GLU A 574 21.61 24.06 -6.54
C GLU A 574 22.12 24.11 -5.09
N ALA A 575 21.68 25.08 -4.31
CA ALA A 575 22.04 25.16 -2.90
C ALA A 575 21.53 23.95 -2.10
N ILE A 576 20.30 23.49 -2.36
CA ILE A 576 19.73 22.30 -1.71
C ILE A 576 20.46 21.03 -2.19
N ALA A 577 20.79 20.93 -3.47
CA ALA A 577 21.49 19.78 -4.05
C ALA A 577 22.93 19.63 -3.49
N ALA A 578 23.58 20.74 -3.14
CA ALA A 578 24.89 20.75 -2.52
C ALA A 578 24.89 20.28 -1.05
N ASP A 579 23.73 20.35 -0.38
CA ASP A 579 23.56 19.85 1.00
C ASP A 579 23.02 18.41 0.98
N THR A 580 23.93 17.44 1.01
CA THR A 580 23.60 16.01 1.00
C THR A 580 22.68 15.62 2.17
N GLU A 581 22.83 16.25 3.33
CA GLU A 581 22.00 15.94 4.50
C GLU A 581 20.58 16.49 4.33
N ALA A 582 20.43 17.69 3.75
CA ALA A 582 19.11 18.25 3.40
C ALA A 582 18.40 17.36 2.36
N LEU A 583 19.11 16.85 1.36
CA LEU A 583 18.56 15.90 0.40
C LEU A 583 18.08 14.60 1.08
N ARG A 584 18.89 14.04 1.98
CA ARG A 584 18.52 12.81 2.70
C ARG A 584 17.29 13.00 3.57
N ARG A 585 17.18 14.12 4.30
CA ARG A 585 15.99 14.44 5.11
C ARG A 585 14.75 14.55 4.25
N ARG A 586 14.82 15.29 3.12
CA ARG A 586 13.70 15.41 2.19
C ARG A 586 13.27 14.06 1.61
N ARG A 587 14.26 13.23 1.24
CA ARG A 587 14.00 11.87 0.75
C ARG A 587 13.33 10.98 1.79
N ALA A 588 13.71 11.08 3.05
CA ALA A 588 13.08 10.34 4.13
C ALA A 588 11.61 10.73 4.29
N ALA A 589 11.32 12.04 4.31
CA ALA A 589 9.95 12.55 4.38
C ALA A 589 9.13 12.17 3.12
N LEU A 590 9.74 12.23 1.93
CA LEU A 590 9.11 11.83 0.68
C LEU A 590 8.70 10.34 0.68
N LYS A 591 9.52 9.47 1.24
CA LYS A 591 9.19 8.04 1.39
C LYS A 591 7.97 7.83 2.29
N ILE A 592 7.79 8.66 3.32
CA ILE A 592 6.59 8.61 4.17
C ILE A 592 5.35 9.00 3.35
N LEU A 593 5.43 10.06 2.53
CA LEU A 593 4.33 10.44 1.64
C LEU A 593 4.03 9.36 0.61
N ALA A 594 5.06 8.78 -0.03
CA ALA A 594 4.90 7.70 -0.99
C ALA A 594 4.27 6.44 -0.36
N ALA A 595 4.66 6.10 0.88
CA ALA A 595 4.08 4.98 1.61
C ALA A 595 2.61 5.23 2.01
N ARG A 596 2.26 6.51 2.30
CA ARG A 596 0.91 6.87 2.77
C ARG A 596 -0.09 7.10 1.63
N TYR A 597 0.37 7.65 0.50
CA TYR A 597 -0.50 8.09 -0.61
C TYR A 597 -0.10 7.51 -1.97
N GLY A 598 0.76 6.51 -1.99
CA GLY A 598 1.08 5.76 -3.20
C GLY A 598 -0.04 4.80 -3.62
N ARG A 599 0.16 4.09 -4.73
CA ARG A 599 -0.85 3.17 -5.29
C ARG A 599 -1.34 2.11 -4.31
N THR A 600 -0.49 1.64 -3.39
CA THR A 600 -0.80 0.55 -2.47
C THR A 600 -1.49 1.00 -1.18
N ASN A 601 -1.35 2.26 -0.78
CA ASN A 601 -1.96 2.79 0.43
C ASN A 601 -2.55 4.19 0.13
N PHE A 602 -3.62 4.21 -0.64
CA PHE A 602 -4.14 5.42 -1.27
C PHE A 602 -5.23 6.12 -0.44
N VAL A 603 -5.91 5.39 0.44
CA VAL A 603 -7.14 5.81 1.11
C VAL A 603 -7.08 5.90 2.65
N PRO A 604 -5.90 6.09 3.30
CA PRO A 604 -5.82 6.00 4.76
C PRO A 604 -6.68 7.03 5.48
N ASP A 605 -6.82 8.24 4.90
CA ASP A 605 -7.60 9.30 5.52
C ASP A 605 -9.12 9.06 5.37
N VAL A 606 -9.56 8.43 4.26
CA VAL A 606 -10.95 7.98 4.07
C VAL A 606 -11.30 6.85 5.04
N LEU A 607 -10.41 5.86 5.18
CA LEU A 607 -10.60 4.75 6.12
C LEU A 607 -10.72 5.25 7.55
N LYS A 608 -9.88 6.22 7.94
CA LYS A 608 -9.96 6.86 9.25
C LYS A 608 -11.30 7.57 9.45
N ALA A 609 -11.81 8.30 8.45
CA ALA A 609 -13.10 8.97 8.53
C ALA A 609 -14.26 7.97 8.68
N LEU A 610 -14.24 6.86 7.95
CA LEU A 610 -15.23 5.78 8.06
C LEU A 610 -15.24 5.10 9.44
N GLN A 611 -14.09 5.05 10.12
CA GLN A 611 -13.96 4.43 11.44
C GLN A 611 -14.32 5.39 12.59
N SER A 612 -14.25 6.71 12.37
CA SER A 612 -14.45 7.72 13.40
C SER A 612 -15.90 8.12 13.58
N ALA A 613 -16.81 7.65 12.74
CA ALA A 613 -18.25 7.88 12.72
C ALA A 613 -19.01 6.73 13.37
#